data_a474124ea355349261607eb230d977c5
#
_entry.id   a474124ea355349261607eb230d977c5
#
_cell.length_a   1.000
_cell.length_b   1.000
_cell.length_c   1.000
_cell.angle_alpha   90.00
_cell.angle_beta   90.00
_cell.angle_gamma   90.00
#
_symmetry.space_group_name_H-M   'P 1'
#
loop_
_entity.id
_entity.type
_entity.pdbx_description
1 polymer ?
#
loop_
_entity_poly.entity_id
_entity_poly.type
_entity_poly.pdbx_seq_one_letter_code
_entity_poly.pdbx_strand_id
1 'polypeptide(L)'
;MVIHHLYIIECARRKVARAINCCEEEVYFTSCGSESDNLAIKGFAYANRCRGNHIITSKIEHPAVLNTCKNLEHKGFRVTYLNVDENGFIDIVII
;
A
#
# COMPACT_ATOMS: atom_id res chain seq x y z
N MET A 1 6.07 7.62 -31.64
CA MET A 1 4.86 7.38 -30.82
C MET A 1 5.16 6.81 -29.45
N VAL A 2 5.86 5.69 -29.38
CA VAL A 2 6.26 5.09 -28.09
C VAL A 2 7.15 6.02 -27.29
N ILE A 3 8.12 6.66 -27.92
CA ILE A 3 9.04 7.60 -27.26
C ILE A 3 8.27 8.81 -26.72
N HIS A 4 7.25 9.28 -27.42
CA HIS A 4 6.42 10.41 -26.98
C HIS A 4 5.62 10.05 -25.71
N HIS A 5 5.03 8.85 -25.65
CA HIS A 5 4.31 8.37 -24.47
C HIS A 5 5.24 8.21 -23.26
N LEU A 6 6.45 7.65 -23.48
CA LEU A 6 7.44 7.52 -22.41
C LEU A 6 7.85 8.89 -21.86
N TYR A 7 8.02 9.88 -22.74
CA TYR A 7 8.34 11.24 -22.33
C TYR A 7 7.26 11.84 -21.43
N ILE A 8 5.98 11.69 -21.80
CA ILE A 8 4.85 12.19 -21.02
C ILE A 8 4.81 11.53 -19.64
N ILE A 9 5.00 10.21 -19.58
CA ILE A 9 5.00 9.45 -18.32
C ILE A 9 6.14 9.91 -17.42
N GLU A 10 7.34 10.09 -17.97
CA GLU A 10 8.48 10.54 -17.17
C GLU A 10 8.32 11.97 -16.66
N CYS A 11 7.73 12.86 -17.46
CA CYS A 11 7.39 14.21 -17.01
C CYS A 11 6.38 14.18 -15.87
N ALA A 12 5.36 13.34 -15.98
CA ALA A 12 4.36 13.15 -14.92
C ALA A 12 5.00 12.60 -13.64
N ARG A 13 5.90 11.63 -13.77
CA ARG A 13 6.64 11.04 -12.65
C ARG A 13 7.42 12.09 -11.88
N ARG A 14 8.13 12.96 -12.59
CA ARG A 14 8.88 14.06 -11.97
C ARG A 14 7.97 15.02 -11.22
N LYS A 15 6.83 15.35 -11.80
CA LYS A 15 5.86 16.26 -11.17
C LYS A 15 5.30 15.66 -9.88
N VAL A 16 4.95 14.38 -9.91
CA VAL A 16 4.44 13.68 -8.72
C VAL A 16 5.53 13.60 -7.65
N ALA A 17 6.73 13.18 -8.02
CA ALA A 17 7.85 13.07 -7.10
C ALA A 17 8.16 14.42 -6.42
N ARG A 18 8.14 15.49 -7.20
CA ARG A 18 8.36 16.82 -6.69
C ARG A 18 7.26 17.27 -5.73
N ALA A 19 6.01 16.93 -6.04
CA ALA A 19 4.86 17.29 -5.21
C ALA A 19 4.90 16.65 -3.82
N ILE A 20 5.38 15.42 -3.73
CA ILE A 20 5.47 14.68 -2.46
C ILE A 20 6.89 14.61 -1.90
N ASN A 21 7.81 15.33 -2.51
CA ASN A 21 9.20 15.45 -2.07
C ASN A 21 9.92 14.10 -1.96
N CYS A 22 9.87 13.34 -3.03
CA CYS A 22 10.57 12.06 -3.12
C CYS A 22 11.39 11.96 -4.42
N CYS A 23 12.17 10.90 -4.56
CA CYS A 23 12.91 10.62 -5.79
C CYS A 23 11.99 10.05 -6.87
N GLU A 24 12.32 10.28 -8.13
CA GLU A 24 11.55 9.76 -9.25
C GLU A 24 11.41 8.24 -9.21
N GLU A 25 12.45 7.55 -8.77
CA GLU A 25 12.50 6.10 -8.66
C GLU A 25 11.51 5.55 -7.62
N GLU A 26 11.02 6.40 -6.73
CA GLU A 26 10.05 6.01 -5.70
C GLU A 26 8.60 6.12 -6.16
N VAL A 27 8.36 6.59 -7.39
CA VAL A 27 7.02 6.75 -7.95
C VAL A 27 6.73 5.63 -8.94
N TYR A 28 5.69 4.87 -8.68
CA TYR A 28 5.24 3.76 -9.54
C TYR A 28 3.81 4.01 -9.98
N PHE A 29 3.59 4.06 -11.28
CA PHE A 29 2.24 4.17 -11.84
C PHE A 29 1.62 2.79 -11.99
N THR A 30 0.38 2.68 -11.60
CA THR A 30 -0.40 1.43 -11.70
C THR A 30 -1.69 1.68 -12.47
N SER A 31 -2.41 0.62 -12.77
CA SER A 31 -3.66 0.70 -13.52
C SER A 31 -4.83 1.22 -12.68
N CYS A 32 -4.79 1.05 -11.35
CA CYS A 32 -5.88 1.44 -10.46
C CYS A 32 -5.42 1.42 -9.00
N GLY A 33 -6.29 1.93 -8.12
CA GLY A 33 -6.02 1.96 -6.69
C GLY A 33 -5.81 0.58 -6.08
N SER A 34 -6.57 -0.42 -6.52
CA SER A 34 -6.42 -1.79 -6.02
C SER A 34 -5.04 -2.36 -6.31
N GLU A 35 -4.51 -2.12 -7.50
CA GLU A 35 -3.15 -2.53 -7.85
C GLU A 35 -2.12 -1.79 -7.02
N SER A 36 -2.32 -0.49 -6.79
CA SER A 36 -1.44 0.32 -5.95
C SER A 36 -1.40 -0.21 -4.52
N ASP A 37 -2.57 -0.51 -3.94
CA ASP A 37 -2.65 -1.07 -2.59
C ASP A 37 -1.93 -2.42 -2.49
N ASN A 38 -2.14 -3.30 -3.45
CA ASN A 38 -1.46 -4.58 -3.51
C ASN A 38 0.05 -4.43 -3.61
N LEU A 39 0.50 -3.59 -4.51
CA LEU A 39 1.94 -3.35 -4.72
C LEU A 39 2.59 -2.81 -3.46
N ALA A 40 1.98 -1.81 -2.83
CA ALA A 40 2.52 -1.19 -1.64
C ALA A 40 2.56 -2.15 -0.45
N ILE A 41 1.45 -2.81 -0.15
CA ILE A 41 1.34 -3.68 1.01
C ILE A 41 2.22 -4.92 0.84
N LYS A 42 2.07 -5.65 -0.27
CA LYS A 42 2.86 -6.85 -0.51
C LYS A 42 4.34 -6.55 -0.69
N GLY A 43 4.66 -5.50 -1.45
CA GLY A 43 6.05 -5.13 -1.68
C GLY A 43 6.78 -4.80 -0.39
N PHE A 44 6.17 -3.98 0.45
CA PHE A 44 6.77 -3.62 1.73
C PHE A 44 6.85 -4.83 2.69
N ALA A 45 5.78 -5.62 2.76
CA ALA A 45 5.74 -6.79 3.64
C ALA A 45 6.83 -7.80 3.28
N TYR A 46 6.96 -8.16 2.01
CA TYR A 46 7.98 -9.11 1.57
C TYR A 46 9.40 -8.57 1.70
N ALA A 47 9.60 -7.29 1.38
CA ALA A 47 10.92 -6.67 1.50
C ALA A 47 11.42 -6.61 2.94
N ASN A 48 10.52 -6.53 3.90
CA ASN A 48 10.84 -6.41 5.32
C ASN A 48 10.56 -7.67 6.14
N ARG A 49 10.35 -8.81 5.49
CA ARG A 49 9.99 -10.06 6.14
C ARG A 49 10.99 -10.50 7.22
N CYS A 50 12.27 -10.23 7.01
CA CYS A 50 13.33 -10.54 7.98
C CYS A 50 13.27 -9.67 9.24
N ARG A 51 12.63 -8.49 9.15
CA ARG A 51 12.50 -7.54 10.25
C ARG A 51 11.25 -7.75 11.07
N GLY A 52 10.22 -8.31 10.46
CA GLY A 52 8.96 -8.57 11.11
C GLY A 52 7.93 -9.11 10.13
N ASN A 53 6.95 -9.81 10.69
CA ASN A 53 5.89 -10.44 9.90
C ASN A 53 4.49 -10.08 10.40
N HIS A 54 4.37 -9.01 11.19
CA HIS A 54 3.09 -8.61 11.76
C HIS A 54 2.58 -7.35 11.08
N ILE A 55 1.39 -7.46 10.52
CA ILE A 55 0.67 -6.37 9.84
C ILE A 55 -0.51 -5.98 10.72
N ILE A 56 -0.68 -4.68 10.94
CA ILE A 56 -1.80 -4.15 11.69
C ILE A 56 -2.63 -3.28 10.75
N THR A 57 -3.91 -3.57 10.66
CA THR A 57 -4.85 -2.82 9.82
C THR A 57 -6.17 -2.66 10.56
N SER A 58 -7.10 -1.92 9.98
CA SER A 58 -8.44 -1.78 10.57
C SER A 58 -9.45 -2.68 9.86
N LYS A 59 -10.58 -2.96 10.52
CA LYS A 59 -11.66 -3.75 9.94
C LYS A 59 -12.45 -3.02 8.86
N ILE A 60 -12.32 -1.69 8.79
CA ILE A 60 -13.10 -0.85 7.87
C ILE A 60 -12.34 -0.46 6.61
N GLU A 61 -11.17 -1.05 6.37
CA GLU A 61 -10.40 -0.76 5.18
C GLU A 61 -11.13 -1.22 3.90
N HIS A 62 -10.77 -0.61 2.78
CA HIS A 62 -11.29 -1.01 1.48
C HIS A 62 -11.01 -2.50 1.23
N PRO A 63 -11.90 -3.22 0.51
CA PRO A 63 -11.67 -4.64 0.19
C PRO A 63 -10.31 -4.95 -0.43
N ALA A 64 -9.76 -4.03 -1.22
CA ALA A 64 -8.42 -4.22 -1.80
C ALA A 64 -7.34 -4.38 -0.72
N VAL A 65 -7.44 -3.63 0.38
CA VAL A 65 -6.53 -3.73 1.51
C VAL A 65 -6.80 -5.01 2.30
N LEU A 66 -8.08 -5.27 2.65
CA LEU A 66 -8.45 -6.45 3.45
C LEU A 66 -8.10 -7.75 2.74
N ASN A 67 -8.39 -7.85 1.44
CA ASN A 67 -8.11 -9.06 0.67
C ASN A 67 -6.59 -9.29 0.53
N THR A 68 -5.83 -8.22 0.38
CA THR A 68 -4.37 -8.30 0.35
C THR A 68 -3.82 -8.81 1.69
N CYS A 69 -4.34 -8.30 2.80
CA CYS A 69 -3.94 -8.76 4.13
C CYS A 69 -4.29 -10.23 4.36
N LYS A 70 -5.48 -10.66 3.93
CA LYS A 70 -5.87 -12.07 4.00
C LYS A 70 -4.96 -12.97 3.18
N ASN A 71 -4.57 -12.52 1.99
CA ASN A 71 -3.62 -13.26 1.16
C ASN A 71 -2.27 -13.42 1.89
N LEU A 72 -1.79 -12.36 2.52
CA LEU A 72 -0.54 -12.38 3.28
C LEU A 72 -0.63 -13.30 4.50
N GLU A 73 -1.80 -13.39 5.16
CA GLU A 73 -2.01 -14.36 6.23
C GLU A 73 -1.77 -15.79 5.74
N HIS A 74 -2.28 -16.13 4.57
CA HIS A 74 -2.05 -17.44 3.96
C HIS A 74 -0.58 -17.68 3.61
N LYS A 75 0.21 -16.63 3.48
CA LYS A 75 1.64 -16.69 3.19
C LYS A 75 2.52 -16.65 4.43
N GLY A 76 1.92 -16.74 5.62
CA GLY A 76 2.66 -16.82 6.87
C GLY A 76 2.82 -15.50 7.62
N PHE A 77 2.21 -14.42 7.15
CA PHE A 77 2.19 -13.16 7.88
C PHE A 77 1.10 -13.20 8.95
N ARG A 78 1.37 -12.53 10.05
CA ARG A 78 0.40 -12.35 11.12
C ARG A 78 -0.31 -11.01 10.90
N VAL A 79 -1.63 -11.00 10.89
CA VAL A 79 -2.41 -9.78 10.66
C VAL A 79 -3.37 -9.55 11.83
N THR A 80 -3.35 -8.33 12.34
CA THR A 80 -4.29 -7.89 13.37
C THR A 80 -5.24 -6.88 12.75
N TYR A 81 -6.54 -7.16 12.86
CA TYR A 81 -7.61 -6.29 12.38
C TYR A 81 -8.18 -5.52 13.56
N LEU A 82 -7.88 -4.23 13.64
CA LEU A 82 -8.34 -3.41 14.75
C LEU A 82 -9.82 -3.05 14.60
N ASN A 83 -10.53 -3.13 15.70
CA ASN A 83 -11.90 -2.69 15.78
C ASN A 83 -11.96 -1.16 15.73
N VAL A 84 -13.07 -0.64 15.22
CA VAL A 84 -13.36 0.78 15.24
C VAL A 84 -14.68 1.00 15.98
N ASP A 85 -14.86 2.22 16.50
CA ASP A 85 -16.11 2.61 17.13
C ASP A 85 -17.15 2.99 16.07
N GLU A 86 -18.35 3.42 16.51
CA GLU A 86 -19.44 3.82 15.62
C GLU A 86 -19.11 5.02 14.73
N ASN A 87 -18.09 5.80 15.09
CA ASN A 87 -17.63 6.96 14.34
C ASN A 87 -16.43 6.63 13.44
N GLY A 88 -15.97 5.39 13.43
CA GLY A 88 -14.83 4.95 12.62
C GLY A 88 -13.47 5.16 13.28
N PHE A 89 -13.42 5.50 14.56
CA PHE A 89 -12.15 5.68 15.28
C PHE A 89 -11.64 4.35 15.83
N ILE A 90 -10.35 4.15 15.70
CA ILE A 90 -9.66 2.96 16.22
C ILE A 90 -9.64 3.02 17.75
N ASP A 91 -9.93 1.88 18.38
CA ASP A 91 -9.84 1.76 19.83
C ASP A 91 -8.38 1.59 20.25
N ILE A 92 -7.80 2.67 20.77
CA ILE A 92 -6.37 2.72 21.15
C ILE A 92 -6.09 1.92 22.43
N VAL A 93 -7.12 1.65 23.24
CA VAL A 93 -6.95 0.94 24.52
C VAL A 93 -6.50 -0.52 24.29
N ILE A 94 -6.82 -1.08 23.13
CA ILE A 94 -6.51 -2.47 22.79
C ILE A 94 -5.05 -2.61 22.29
N ILE A 95 -4.44 -1.54 21.87
CA ILE A 95 -3.06 -1.54 21.39
C ILE A 95 -2.08 -1.48 22.55
#